data_d21923f2b9890eeb4b498e7c5415c939
#
_entry.id   d21923f2b9890eeb4b498e7c5415c939
#
_cell.length_a   1.000
_cell.length_b   1.000
_cell.length_c   1.000
_cell.angle_alpha   90.00
_cell.angle_beta   90.00
_cell.angle_gamma   90.00
#
_symmetry.space_group_name_H-M   'P 1'
#
loop_
_entity.id
_entity.type
_entity.pdbx_description
1 polymer ?
#
loop_
_entity_poly.entity_id
_entity_poly.type
_entity_poly.pdbx_seq_one_letter_code
_entity_poly.pdbx_strand_id
1 'polypeptide(L)'
;HNHRFIRRIFSPEDLGERLRPFVFLDYIHGQIPDGGGFGFHPHSGIATVTFQQSIDIDYEDTTGQKGVVRARGIEYVQAGECLWHRASLRSNNEDSTGFQLWLSLPPELEEAPARAEYLPPEAVPQKDNVRVLLGEYQGARSPIVGPYPINYFWVSLEAGQTFSFVPPAGHEVAWAFAFGGVVDCSGLSTSEELLIFDREDGALLFVAKTPAQLMVASSPPHPHPLAIGWSSVHTSPEVLQRC
;
A
#
# COMPACT_ATOMS: atom_id res chain seq x y z
N HIS A 1 14.42 -12.30 9.33
CA HIS A 1 14.00 -13.49 8.61
C HIS A 1 13.83 -13.13 7.13
N ASN A 2 14.66 -13.74 6.26
CA ASN A 2 14.57 -13.50 4.80
C ASN A 2 13.40 -14.35 4.28
N HIS A 3 12.21 -13.75 4.22
CA HIS A 3 11.07 -14.41 3.60
C HIS A 3 11.28 -14.39 2.08
N ARG A 4 11.54 -15.55 1.47
CA ARG A 4 11.80 -15.70 0.02
C ARG A 4 10.66 -15.19 -0.88
N PHE A 5 9.47 -14.94 -0.30
CA PHE A 5 8.28 -14.48 -1.00
C PHE A 5 8.01 -12.97 -0.78
N ILE A 6 8.93 -12.22 -0.15
CA ILE A 6 8.80 -10.78 0.06
C ILE A 6 9.97 -10.07 -0.59
N ARG A 7 9.65 -9.08 -1.43
CA ARG A 7 10.60 -8.15 -2.03
C ARG A 7 10.28 -6.74 -1.54
N ARG A 8 11.21 -6.12 -0.82
CA ARG A 8 11.14 -4.71 -0.45
C ARG A 8 11.33 -3.85 -1.72
N ILE A 9 10.32 -3.00 -2.02
CA ILE A 9 10.38 -2.07 -3.15
C ILE A 9 10.98 -0.75 -2.70
N PHE A 10 10.58 -0.25 -1.54
CA PHE A 10 11.21 0.89 -0.87
C PHE A 10 10.95 0.84 0.64
N SER A 11 11.81 1.53 1.39
CA SER A 11 11.79 1.61 2.85
C SER A 11 11.98 3.06 3.33
N PRO A 12 11.74 3.34 4.63
CA PRO A 12 11.96 4.67 5.18
C PRO A 12 13.41 5.15 5.04
N GLU A 13 14.38 4.23 5.06
CA GLU A 13 15.82 4.53 4.99
C GLU A 13 16.32 4.84 3.56
N ASP A 14 15.49 4.60 2.55
CA ASP A 14 15.85 4.84 1.14
C ASP A 14 14.87 5.81 0.46
N LEU A 15 14.02 5.32 -0.43
CA LEU A 15 13.08 6.17 -1.18
C LEU A 15 11.90 6.68 -0.36
N GLY A 16 11.62 6.13 0.82
CA GLY A 16 10.53 6.58 1.69
C GLY A 16 10.65 8.05 2.09
N GLU A 17 11.87 8.57 2.29
CA GLU A 17 12.09 10.00 2.54
C GLU A 17 11.64 10.87 1.35
N ARG A 18 11.87 10.41 0.12
CA ARG A 18 11.46 11.12 -1.11
C ARG A 18 9.97 10.98 -1.38
N LEU A 19 9.39 9.83 -1.07
CA LEU A 19 8.01 9.46 -1.42
C LEU A 19 6.99 9.75 -0.30
N ARG A 20 7.40 10.40 0.81
CA ARG A 20 6.48 10.75 1.90
C ARG A 20 5.18 11.34 1.41
N PRO A 21 4.02 10.86 1.87
CA PRO A 21 3.77 9.99 3.03
C PRO A 21 3.92 8.49 2.79
N PHE A 22 4.23 8.03 1.60
CA PHE A 22 4.50 6.63 1.30
C PHE A 22 5.92 6.28 1.75
N VAL A 23 6.08 5.57 2.88
CA VAL A 23 7.40 5.36 3.47
C VAL A 23 7.93 3.94 3.31
N PHE A 24 7.09 3.00 2.89
CA PHE A 24 7.47 1.60 2.78
C PHE A 24 6.54 0.86 1.84
N LEU A 25 7.07 -0.02 1.01
CA LEU A 25 6.28 -0.93 0.17
C LEU A 25 6.96 -2.29 0.08
N ASP A 26 6.27 -3.33 0.54
CA ASP A 26 6.61 -4.73 0.26
C ASP A 26 5.72 -5.30 -0.82
N TYR A 27 6.34 -5.99 -1.77
CA TYR A 27 5.70 -6.83 -2.76
C TYR A 27 5.83 -8.29 -2.32
N ILE A 28 4.70 -8.93 -2.04
CA ILE A 28 4.59 -10.32 -1.65
C ILE A 28 4.26 -11.11 -2.92
N HIS A 29 5.08 -12.09 -3.27
CA HIS A 29 4.91 -12.83 -4.52
C HIS A 29 5.44 -14.26 -4.44
N GLY A 30 4.89 -15.15 -5.29
CA GLY A 30 5.25 -16.56 -5.35
C GLY A 30 4.52 -17.42 -4.34
N GLN A 31 5.01 -18.63 -4.14
CA GLN A 31 4.38 -19.61 -3.24
C GLN A 31 4.65 -19.26 -1.78
N ILE A 32 3.59 -19.12 -1.01
CA ILE A 32 3.66 -18.86 0.41
C ILE A 32 3.49 -20.18 1.15
N PRO A 33 4.43 -20.55 2.02
CA PRO A 33 4.31 -21.78 2.82
C PRO A 33 3.14 -21.68 3.81
N ASP A 34 2.57 -22.82 4.18
CA ASP A 34 1.56 -22.89 5.25
C ASP A 34 2.07 -22.24 6.53
N GLY A 35 1.25 -21.40 7.15
CA GLY A 35 1.63 -20.62 8.32
C GLY A 35 2.61 -19.50 8.04
N GLY A 36 2.87 -19.21 6.76
CA GLY A 36 3.59 -18.01 6.33
C GLY A 36 2.87 -16.76 6.81
N GLY A 37 3.62 -15.73 7.19
CA GLY A 37 3.05 -14.48 7.68
C GLY A 37 3.90 -13.86 8.77
N PHE A 38 3.27 -12.97 9.52
CA PHE A 38 3.92 -12.18 10.55
C PHE A 38 3.27 -12.49 11.91
N GLY A 39 4.09 -12.94 12.89
CA GLY A 39 3.67 -13.05 14.28
C GLY A 39 3.28 -11.68 14.85
N PHE A 40 2.84 -11.65 16.12
CA PHE A 40 2.54 -10.37 16.78
C PHE A 40 3.75 -9.44 16.75
N HIS A 41 3.54 -8.26 16.18
CA HIS A 41 4.53 -7.19 16.09
C HIS A 41 3.85 -5.83 16.23
N PRO A 42 4.56 -4.82 16.75
CA PRO A 42 4.01 -3.48 16.96
C PRO A 42 4.20 -2.59 15.74
N HIS A 43 3.32 -1.59 15.65
CA HIS A 43 3.51 -0.40 14.83
C HIS A 43 3.14 0.84 15.65
N SER A 44 3.81 1.98 15.38
CA SER A 44 3.44 3.30 15.88
C SER A 44 3.82 4.37 14.85
N GLY A 45 3.08 5.49 14.84
CA GLY A 45 3.33 6.63 13.95
C GLY A 45 3.06 6.38 12.47
N ILE A 46 2.53 5.22 12.10
CA ILE A 46 2.21 4.86 10.72
C ILE A 46 0.78 4.33 10.57
N ALA A 47 0.29 4.38 9.32
CA ALA A 47 -0.80 3.53 8.90
C ALA A 47 -0.30 2.47 7.91
N THR A 48 -0.80 1.24 8.02
CA THR A 48 -0.51 0.16 7.09
C THR A 48 -1.71 -0.14 6.22
N VAL A 49 -1.47 -0.47 4.96
CA VAL A 49 -2.49 -0.92 4.00
C VAL A 49 -2.02 -2.25 3.42
N THR A 50 -2.73 -3.33 3.77
CA THR A 50 -2.44 -4.66 3.24
C THR A 50 -3.50 -5.03 2.21
N PHE A 51 -3.05 -5.43 1.03
CA PHE A 51 -3.87 -5.91 -0.07
C PHE A 51 -3.30 -7.22 -0.60
N GLN A 52 -4.10 -8.29 -0.56
CA GLN A 52 -3.74 -9.58 -1.13
C GLN A 52 -4.67 -9.90 -2.30
N GLN A 53 -4.11 -10.30 -3.42
CA GLN A 53 -4.87 -10.55 -4.63
C GLN A 53 -5.51 -11.94 -4.66
N SER A 54 -4.82 -12.96 -4.17
CA SER A 54 -5.14 -14.35 -4.41
C SER A 54 -5.30 -15.21 -3.16
N ILE A 55 -4.90 -14.71 -1.98
CA ILE A 55 -4.96 -15.45 -0.72
C ILE A 55 -5.68 -14.67 0.37
N ASP A 56 -6.26 -15.42 1.30
CA ASP A 56 -6.87 -14.86 2.49
C ASP A 56 -5.82 -14.62 3.59
N ILE A 57 -6.12 -13.69 4.49
CA ILE A 57 -5.30 -13.36 5.66
C ILE A 57 -6.12 -13.57 6.93
N ASP A 58 -5.64 -14.42 7.83
CA ASP A 58 -6.10 -14.43 9.22
C ASP A 58 -5.44 -13.29 9.97
N TYR A 59 -6.24 -12.42 10.57
CA TYR A 59 -5.75 -11.28 11.34
C TYR A 59 -6.23 -11.28 12.79
N GLU A 60 -5.45 -10.67 13.65
CA GLU A 60 -5.79 -10.36 15.04
C GLU A 60 -4.99 -9.13 15.48
N ASP A 61 -5.63 -8.20 16.19
CA ASP A 61 -5.01 -6.97 16.66
C ASP A 61 -5.40 -6.60 18.09
N THR A 62 -4.70 -5.63 18.67
CA THR A 62 -4.95 -5.15 20.04
C THR A 62 -6.13 -4.19 20.18
N THR A 63 -6.84 -3.84 19.11
CA THR A 63 -8.17 -3.21 19.21
C THR A 63 -9.26 -4.22 19.57
N GLY A 64 -8.89 -5.51 19.63
CA GLY A 64 -9.79 -6.62 19.93
C GLY A 64 -10.46 -7.24 18.70
N GLN A 65 -10.04 -6.84 17.50
CA GLN A 65 -10.56 -7.39 16.27
C GLN A 65 -9.77 -8.63 15.84
N LYS A 66 -10.48 -9.63 15.33
CA LYS A 66 -9.90 -10.80 14.67
C LYS A 66 -10.86 -11.35 13.62
N GLY A 67 -10.31 -11.94 12.58
CA GLY A 67 -11.12 -12.50 11.51
C GLY A 67 -10.28 -12.90 10.30
N VAL A 68 -10.91 -12.85 9.14
CA VAL A 68 -10.30 -13.16 7.85
C VAL A 68 -10.55 -12.02 6.89
N VAL A 69 -9.48 -11.43 6.37
CA VAL A 69 -9.57 -10.60 5.17
C VAL A 69 -9.47 -11.54 3.97
N ARG A 70 -10.55 -11.63 3.20
CA ARG A 70 -10.55 -12.46 1.98
C ARG A 70 -9.70 -11.80 0.89
N ALA A 71 -9.18 -12.62 -0.01
CA ALA A 71 -8.47 -12.17 -1.21
C ALA A 71 -9.24 -11.03 -1.90
N ARG A 72 -8.51 -9.98 -2.32
CA ARG A 72 -9.03 -8.71 -2.86
C ARG A 72 -9.76 -7.81 -1.87
N GLY A 73 -9.78 -8.17 -0.59
CA GLY A 73 -10.16 -7.27 0.50
C GLY A 73 -8.99 -6.37 0.91
N ILE A 74 -9.21 -5.53 1.90
CA ILE A 74 -8.22 -4.59 2.44
C ILE A 74 -8.17 -4.73 3.96
N GLU A 75 -6.97 -4.77 4.51
CA GLU A 75 -6.68 -4.43 5.89
C GLU A 75 -6.08 -3.03 5.91
N TYR A 76 -6.69 -2.13 6.66
CA TYR A 76 -6.16 -0.80 6.97
C TYR A 76 -5.98 -0.67 8.47
N VAL A 77 -4.78 -0.39 8.92
CA VAL A 77 -4.46 -0.18 10.33
C VAL A 77 -3.75 1.16 10.49
N GLN A 78 -4.35 2.08 11.24
CA GLN A 78 -3.71 3.31 11.70
C GLN A 78 -3.24 3.09 13.12
N ALA A 79 -1.93 2.88 13.30
CA ALA A 79 -1.39 2.45 14.58
C ALA A 79 -1.39 3.56 15.63
N GLY A 80 -1.28 4.85 15.21
CA GLY A 80 -1.25 5.97 16.16
C GLY A 80 -0.14 5.79 17.18
N GLU A 81 -0.50 5.86 18.47
CA GLU A 81 0.46 5.69 19.57
C GLU A 81 1.07 4.28 19.62
N CYS A 82 0.29 3.24 19.39
CA CYS A 82 0.77 1.87 19.28
C CYS A 82 -0.37 0.89 18.95
N LEU A 83 -0.08 -0.05 18.07
CA LEU A 83 -0.94 -1.20 17.84
C LEU A 83 -0.07 -2.44 17.62
N TRP A 84 -0.43 -3.55 18.28
CA TRP A 84 0.13 -4.85 17.97
C TRP A 84 -0.85 -5.63 17.11
N HIS A 85 -0.34 -6.25 16.04
CA HIS A 85 -1.14 -7.14 15.23
C HIS A 85 -0.34 -8.34 14.74
N ARG A 86 -1.06 -9.33 14.24
CA ARG A 86 -0.50 -10.45 13.50
C ARG A 86 -1.31 -10.70 12.23
N ALA A 87 -0.64 -11.19 11.20
CA ALA A 87 -1.24 -11.60 9.94
C ALA A 87 -0.68 -12.97 9.53
N SER A 88 -1.55 -13.96 9.33
CA SER A 88 -1.18 -15.28 8.80
C SER A 88 -1.78 -15.42 7.41
N LEU A 89 -0.91 -15.63 6.42
CA LEU A 89 -1.30 -15.84 5.04
C LEU A 89 -1.76 -17.29 4.87
N ARG A 90 -2.96 -17.49 4.36
CA ARG A 90 -3.50 -18.83 4.08
C ARG A 90 -2.94 -19.34 2.76
N SER A 91 -2.04 -20.31 2.83
CA SER A 91 -1.52 -20.93 1.61
C SER A 91 -2.64 -21.62 0.84
N ASN A 92 -2.64 -21.46 -0.48
CA ASN A 92 -3.50 -22.18 -1.42
C ASN A 92 -2.69 -23.03 -2.40
N ASN A 93 -1.37 -23.18 -2.18
CA ASN A 93 -0.40 -23.84 -3.06
C ASN A 93 -0.28 -23.23 -4.48
N GLU A 94 -0.83 -22.04 -4.67
CA GLU A 94 -0.70 -21.26 -5.90
C GLU A 94 0.24 -20.08 -5.68
N ASP A 95 0.70 -19.49 -6.77
CA ASP A 95 1.47 -18.25 -6.70
C ASP A 95 0.58 -17.11 -6.21
N SER A 96 1.02 -16.48 -5.15
CA SER A 96 0.30 -15.40 -4.49
C SER A 96 0.91 -14.06 -4.85
N THR A 97 0.09 -13.03 -4.83
CA THR A 97 0.51 -11.65 -5.05
C THR A 97 -0.18 -10.74 -4.07
N GLY A 98 0.59 -9.89 -3.42
CA GLY A 98 0.06 -8.92 -2.48
C GLY A 98 1.03 -7.79 -2.19
N PHE A 99 0.53 -6.82 -1.45
CA PHE A 99 1.29 -5.61 -1.10
C PHE A 99 1.03 -5.20 0.33
N GLN A 100 2.08 -4.73 0.99
CA GLN A 100 1.98 -4.00 2.25
C GLN A 100 2.60 -2.62 2.08
N LEU A 101 1.79 -1.59 2.19
CA LEU A 101 2.18 -0.19 2.13
C LEU A 101 2.15 0.41 3.53
N TRP A 102 3.16 1.23 3.88
CA TRP A 102 3.10 2.09 5.06
C TRP A 102 3.00 3.55 4.66
N LEU A 103 2.17 4.26 5.41
CA LEU A 103 1.97 5.70 5.32
C LEU A 103 2.45 6.34 6.63
N SER A 104 3.34 7.32 6.55
CA SER A 104 3.65 8.15 7.72
C SER A 104 2.42 8.94 8.17
N LEU A 105 2.19 9.05 9.46
CA LEU A 105 1.09 9.84 9.99
C LEU A 105 1.49 11.31 10.14
N PRO A 106 0.53 12.26 10.07
CA PRO A 106 0.76 13.62 10.51
C PRO A 106 0.86 13.68 12.05
N PRO A 107 1.54 14.69 12.62
CA PRO A 107 1.82 14.77 14.07
C PRO A 107 0.60 14.55 14.97
N GLU A 108 -0.56 15.06 14.58
CA GLU A 108 -1.81 14.96 15.34
C GLU A 108 -2.40 13.54 15.42
N LEU A 109 -1.94 12.64 14.55
CA LEU A 109 -2.38 11.25 14.52
C LEU A 109 -1.34 10.26 15.08
N GLU A 110 -0.11 10.68 15.31
CA GLU A 110 0.96 9.80 15.81
C GLU A 110 0.72 9.30 17.23
N GLU A 111 0.08 10.11 18.09
CA GLU A 111 -0.26 9.76 19.47
C GLU A 111 -1.78 9.57 19.64
N ALA A 112 -2.54 9.46 18.53
CA ALA A 112 -3.96 9.17 18.58
C ALA A 112 -4.23 7.69 18.86
N PRO A 113 -5.39 7.33 19.43
CA PRO A 113 -5.77 5.94 19.60
C PRO A 113 -5.73 5.17 18.26
N ALA A 114 -5.25 3.94 18.32
CA ALA A 114 -5.19 3.07 17.15
C ALA A 114 -6.59 2.73 16.61
N ARG A 115 -6.70 2.59 15.29
CA ARG A 115 -7.91 2.10 14.63
C ARG A 115 -7.56 1.11 13.53
N ALA A 116 -8.43 0.13 13.33
CA ALA A 116 -8.29 -0.84 12.26
C ALA A 116 -9.62 -1.02 11.50
N GLU A 117 -9.53 -1.13 10.18
CA GLU A 117 -10.66 -1.33 9.29
C GLU A 117 -10.35 -2.48 8.33
N TYR A 118 -11.29 -3.42 8.23
CA TYR A 118 -11.15 -4.63 7.43
C TYR A 118 -12.31 -4.67 6.43
N LEU A 119 -12.00 -4.47 5.13
CA LEU A 119 -13.01 -4.49 4.09
C LEU A 119 -12.99 -5.82 3.35
N PRO A 120 -14.14 -6.50 3.25
CA PRO A 120 -14.27 -7.65 2.37
C PRO A 120 -14.20 -7.20 0.89
N PRO A 121 -13.85 -8.11 -0.05
CA PRO A 121 -13.62 -7.75 -1.44
C PRO A 121 -14.82 -7.09 -2.14
N GLU A 122 -16.03 -7.40 -1.73
CA GLU A 122 -17.27 -6.79 -2.25
C GLU A 122 -17.51 -5.35 -1.76
N ALA A 123 -16.87 -4.95 -0.66
CA ALA A 123 -16.92 -3.59 -0.13
C ALA A 123 -15.81 -2.68 -0.69
N VAL A 124 -14.82 -3.24 -1.39
CA VAL A 124 -13.76 -2.46 -2.04
C VAL A 124 -14.28 -1.95 -3.38
N PRO A 125 -14.42 -0.62 -3.56
CA PRO A 125 -15.00 -0.08 -4.79
C PRO A 125 -14.16 -0.39 -6.01
N GLN A 126 -14.83 -0.63 -7.12
CA GLN A 126 -14.20 -0.89 -8.40
C GLN A 126 -14.88 -0.08 -9.50
N LYS A 127 -14.07 0.51 -10.37
CA LYS A 127 -14.53 1.15 -11.61
C LYS A 127 -13.73 0.56 -12.76
N ASP A 128 -14.43 -0.12 -13.66
CA ASP A 128 -13.83 -0.87 -14.77
C ASP A 128 -12.72 -1.83 -14.27
N ASN A 129 -11.51 -1.65 -14.72
CA ASN A 129 -10.33 -2.44 -14.37
C ASN A 129 -9.53 -1.87 -13.16
N VAL A 130 -10.07 -0.87 -12.46
CA VAL A 130 -9.44 -0.19 -11.32
C VAL A 130 -10.17 -0.51 -10.03
N ARG A 131 -9.46 -1.09 -9.05
CA ARG A 131 -9.93 -1.28 -7.68
C ARG A 131 -9.36 -0.17 -6.81
N VAL A 132 -10.24 0.56 -6.13
CA VAL A 132 -9.89 1.75 -5.33
C VAL A 132 -9.64 1.32 -3.90
N LEU A 133 -8.38 1.19 -3.53
CA LEU A 133 -7.96 0.80 -2.17
C LEU A 133 -8.08 1.99 -1.21
N LEU A 134 -7.57 3.15 -1.60
CA LEU A 134 -7.77 4.42 -0.91
C LEU A 134 -8.11 5.52 -1.94
N GLY A 135 -8.85 6.53 -1.49
CA GLY A 135 -9.18 7.71 -2.31
C GLY A 135 -10.32 7.48 -3.28
N GLU A 136 -10.21 8.06 -4.47
CA GLU A 136 -11.29 8.08 -5.45
C GLU A 136 -10.76 7.95 -6.88
N TYR A 137 -11.46 7.17 -7.71
CA TYR A 137 -11.23 7.05 -9.15
C TYR A 137 -12.56 7.06 -9.90
N GLN A 138 -12.79 8.08 -10.74
CA GLN A 138 -13.99 8.20 -11.60
C GLN A 138 -15.32 7.97 -10.86
N GLY A 139 -15.45 8.52 -9.64
CA GLY A 139 -16.65 8.40 -8.81
C GLY A 139 -16.71 7.15 -7.93
N ALA A 140 -15.85 6.16 -8.13
CA ALA A 140 -15.66 5.07 -7.18
C ALA A 140 -14.76 5.57 -6.03
N ARG A 141 -15.27 5.56 -4.79
CA ARG A 141 -14.58 6.09 -3.61
C ARG A 141 -14.45 5.03 -2.54
N SER A 142 -13.21 4.84 -2.04
CA SER A 142 -12.96 3.98 -0.89
C SER A 142 -13.69 4.51 0.36
N PRO A 143 -14.34 3.65 1.15
CA PRO A 143 -14.89 4.04 2.44
C PRO A 143 -13.79 4.29 3.50
N ILE A 144 -12.57 3.77 3.28
CA ILE A 144 -11.45 3.99 4.20
C ILE A 144 -10.94 5.42 4.00
N VAL A 145 -10.88 6.16 5.12
CA VAL A 145 -10.30 7.51 5.15
C VAL A 145 -8.85 7.42 5.60
N GLY A 146 -7.92 7.69 4.69
CA GLY A 146 -6.48 7.74 4.99
C GLY A 146 -6.09 8.98 5.79
N PRO A 147 -4.82 9.06 6.26
CA PRO A 147 -4.32 10.21 7.03
C PRO A 147 -4.16 11.48 6.17
N TYR A 148 -4.18 11.34 4.87
CA TYR A 148 -4.10 12.40 3.86
C TYR A 148 -5.10 12.15 2.74
N PRO A 149 -5.35 13.11 1.82
CA PRO A 149 -6.06 12.88 0.56
C PRO A 149 -5.21 11.99 -0.38
N ILE A 150 -5.15 10.70 -0.11
CA ILE A 150 -4.33 9.72 -0.82
C ILE A 150 -5.19 9.01 -1.87
N ASN A 151 -4.63 8.77 -3.05
CA ASN A 151 -5.12 7.76 -3.97
C ASN A 151 -4.18 6.54 -3.97
N TYR A 152 -4.75 5.35 -3.88
CA TYR A 152 -4.02 4.09 -3.98
C TYR A 152 -4.91 3.06 -4.68
N PHE A 153 -4.46 2.59 -5.85
CA PHE A 153 -5.24 1.76 -6.75
C PHE A 153 -4.50 0.48 -7.12
N TRP A 154 -5.26 -0.60 -7.27
CA TRP A 154 -4.84 -1.76 -8.03
C TRP A 154 -5.53 -1.72 -9.40
N VAL A 155 -4.74 -1.87 -10.46
CA VAL A 155 -5.20 -1.81 -11.86
C VAL A 155 -4.83 -3.11 -12.56
N SER A 156 -5.76 -3.69 -13.32
CA SER A 156 -5.52 -4.90 -14.14
C SER A 156 -5.75 -4.58 -15.61
N LEU A 157 -4.77 -4.86 -16.46
CA LEU A 157 -4.80 -4.54 -17.88
C LEU A 157 -4.60 -5.79 -18.73
N GLU A 158 -5.46 -5.99 -19.71
CA GLU A 158 -5.21 -6.92 -20.80
C GLU A 158 -4.21 -6.33 -21.82
N ALA A 159 -3.58 -7.18 -22.63
CA ALA A 159 -2.67 -6.70 -23.67
C ALA A 159 -3.35 -5.67 -24.59
N GLY A 160 -2.69 -4.55 -24.82
CA GLY A 160 -3.19 -3.43 -25.63
C GLY A 160 -4.13 -2.46 -24.88
N GLN A 161 -4.57 -2.80 -23.65
CA GLN A 161 -5.37 -1.87 -22.86
C GLN A 161 -4.51 -0.73 -22.29
N THR A 162 -5.18 0.40 -22.04
CA THR A 162 -4.57 1.59 -21.45
C THR A 162 -5.21 1.92 -20.12
N PHE A 163 -4.40 2.45 -19.21
CA PHE A 163 -4.84 3.10 -17.99
C PHE A 163 -4.30 4.52 -17.97
N SER A 164 -5.17 5.49 -17.66
CA SER A 164 -4.80 6.89 -17.54
C SER A 164 -5.33 7.46 -16.23
N PHE A 165 -4.46 8.15 -15.51
CA PHE A 165 -4.79 8.79 -14.24
C PHE A 165 -4.15 10.18 -14.17
N VAL A 166 -4.95 11.19 -13.87
CA VAL A 166 -4.47 12.53 -13.56
C VAL A 166 -4.48 12.68 -12.03
N PRO A 167 -3.33 12.79 -11.37
CA PRO A 167 -3.29 13.07 -9.94
C PRO A 167 -4.04 14.38 -9.64
N PRO A 168 -4.84 14.43 -8.57
CA PRO A 168 -5.52 15.69 -8.17
C PRO A 168 -4.53 16.82 -7.91
N ALA A 169 -5.01 18.07 -8.03
CA ALA A 169 -4.21 19.23 -7.69
C ALA A 169 -3.65 19.15 -6.27
N GLY A 170 -2.36 19.44 -6.11
CA GLY A 170 -1.64 19.30 -4.85
C GLY A 170 -1.08 17.91 -4.57
N HIS A 171 -1.39 16.89 -5.38
CA HIS A 171 -0.74 15.60 -5.30
C HIS A 171 0.61 15.66 -6.04
N GLU A 172 1.65 16.07 -5.31
CA GLU A 172 3.00 16.25 -5.84
C GLU A 172 3.86 14.97 -5.73
N VAL A 173 3.38 13.97 -5.02
CA VAL A 173 4.02 12.66 -4.91
C VAL A 173 3.17 11.66 -5.68
N ALA A 174 3.77 11.02 -6.68
CA ALA A 174 3.11 9.97 -7.44
C ALA A 174 4.10 8.86 -7.81
N TRP A 175 3.64 7.61 -7.75
CA TRP A 175 4.42 6.45 -8.15
C TRP A 175 3.52 5.34 -8.71
N ALA A 176 4.12 4.45 -9.48
CA ALA A 176 3.50 3.21 -9.90
C ALA A 176 4.49 2.04 -9.80
N PHE A 177 3.99 0.85 -9.53
CA PHE A 177 4.75 -0.39 -9.58
C PHE A 177 4.05 -1.36 -10.53
N ALA A 178 4.69 -1.71 -11.64
CA ALA A 178 4.18 -2.65 -12.62
C ALA A 178 4.61 -4.08 -12.27
N PHE A 179 3.71 -5.05 -12.41
CA PHE A 179 3.99 -6.46 -12.11
C PHE A 179 3.11 -7.40 -12.94
N GLY A 180 3.51 -8.68 -12.99
CA GLY A 180 2.76 -9.73 -13.70
C GLY A 180 2.75 -9.59 -15.22
N GLY A 181 3.49 -8.66 -15.79
CA GLY A 181 3.57 -8.40 -17.21
C GLY A 181 4.34 -7.13 -17.53
N VAL A 182 4.30 -6.69 -18.78
CA VAL A 182 5.04 -5.53 -19.28
C VAL A 182 4.09 -4.39 -19.64
N VAL A 183 4.37 -3.21 -19.13
CA VAL A 183 3.68 -1.97 -19.50
C VAL A 183 4.66 -0.97 -20.10
N ASP A 184 4.14 -0.11 -20.96
CA ASP A 184 4.83 1.07 -21.48
C ASP A 184 4.29 2.31 -20.76
N CYS A 185 5.18 3.13 -20.24
CA CYS A 185 4.87 4.44 -19.69
C CYS A 185 5.77 5.49 -20.37
N SER A 186 5.17 6.37 -21.18
CA SER A 186 5.90 7.43 -21.91
C SER A 186 7.08 6.91 -22.78
N GLY A 187 6.94 5.74 -23.40
CA GLY A 187 7.98 5.10 -24.22
C GLY A 187 9.01 4.29 -23.43
N LEU A 188 8.89 4.22 -22.11
CA LEU A 188 9.68 3.33 -21.25
C LEU A 188 8.90 2.05 -20.97
N SER A 189 9.37 0.92 -21.49
CA SER A 189 8.80 -0.39 -21.15
C SER A 189 9.36 -0.90 -19.83
N THR A 190 8.48 -1.27 -18.90
CA THR A 190 8.85 -1.69 -17.54
C THR A 190 8.07 -2.93 -17.09
N SER A 191 8.67 -3.71 -16.21
CA SER A 191 8.08 -4.84 -15.51
C SER A 191 8.80 -5.04 -14.19
N GLU A 192 8.05 -5.17 -13.10
CA GLU A 192 8.57 -5.32 -11.73
C GLU A 192 9.53 -4.21 -11.28
N GLU A 193 9.26 -2.99 -11.76
CA GLU A 193 10.02 -1.79 -11.43
C GLU A 193 9.12 -0.71 -10.86
N LEU A 194 9.69 0.08 -9.95
CA LEU A 194 9.05 1.27 -9.40
C LEU A 194 9.28 2.45 -10.33
N LEU A 195 8.20 3.06 -10.79
CA LEU A 195 8.20 4.32 -11.52
C LEU A 195 7.83 5.45 -10.54
N ILE A 196 8.68 6.46 -10.46
CA ILE A 196 8.45 7.67 -9.67
C ILE A 196 8.27 8.83 -10.65
N PHE A 197 7.18 9.58 -10.48
CA PHE A 197 6.83 10.67 -11.37
C PHE A 197 7.26 12.00 -10.76
N ASP A 198 7.86 12.86 -11.58
CA ASP A 198 8.16 14.23 -11.19
C ASP A 198 6.87 15.07 -11.10
N ARG A 199 6.99 16.23 -10.43
CA ARG A 199 5.88 17.18 -10.18
C ARG A 199 5.46 17.93 -11.45
N GLU A 200 5.05 17.20 -12.47
CA GLU A 200 4.51 17.82 -13.68
C GLU A 200 2.99 17.60 -13.74
N ASP A 201 2.25 18.64 -14.11
CA ASP A 201 0.83 18.53 -14.40
C ASP A 201 0.63 17.67 -15.66
N GLY A 202 0.13 16.49 -15.48
CA GLY A 202 -0.07 15.57 -16.59
C GLY A 202 -0.74 14.27 -16.21
N ALA A 203 -1.22 13.55 -17.21
CA ALA A 203 -1.77 12.23 -17.04
C ALA A 203 -0.64 11.19 -16.97
N LEU A 204 -0.69 10.33 -15.96
CA LEU A 204 0.08 9.09 -15.92
C LEU A 204 -0.59 8.14 -16.92
N LEU A 205 0.09 7.82 -18.01
CA LEU A 205 -0.44 6.97 -19.07
C LEU A 205 0.36 5.68 -19.17
N PHE A 206 -0.34 4.56 -19.06
CA PHE A 206 0.23 3.22 -19.14
C PHE A 206 -0.46 2.44 -20.27
N VAL A 207 0.33 1.74 -21.07
CA VAL A 207 -0.15 0.85 -22.13
C VAL A 207 0.40 -0.56 -21.88
N ALA A 208 -0.48 -1.53 -21.65
CA ALA A 208 -0.06 -2.90 -21.41
C ALA A 208 0.45 -3.53 -22.71
N LYS A 209 1.68 -4.00 -22.73
CA LYS A 209 2.26 -4.78 -23.87
C LYS A 209 1.88 -6.25 -23.78
N THR A 210 1.78 -6.77 -22.57
CA THR A 210 1.23 -8.08 -22.22
C THR A 210 0.15 -7.88 -21.16
N PRO A 211 -0.68 -8.88 -20.83
CA PRO A 211 -1.50 -8.77 -19.62
C PRO A 211 -0.62 -8.38 -18.44
N ALA A 212 -0.98 -7.34 -17.72
CA ALA A 212 -0.15 -6.75 -16.67
C ALA A 212 -1.01 -6.11 -15.57
N GLN A 213 -0.39 -5.83 -14.44
CA GLN A 213 -1.02 -5.19 -13.30
C GLN A 213 -0.16 -4.03 -12.80
N LEU A 214 -0.82 -3.07 -12.15
CA LEU A 214 -0.18 -1.90 -11.56
C LEU A 214 -0.70 -1.67 -10.14
N MET A 215 0.20 -1.32 -9.22
CA MET A 215 -0.14 -0.49 -8.08
C MET A 215 0.16 0.95 -8.46
N VAL A 216 -0.79 1.84 -8.24
CA VAL A 216 -0.64 3.29 -8.55
C VAL A 216 -1.04 4.09 -7.34
N ALA A 217 -0.22 5.07 -6.96
CA ALA A 217 -0.50 5.93 -5.83
C ALA A 217 -0.17 7.39 -6.10
N SER A 218 -0.91 8.29 -5.45
CA SER A 218 -0.59 9.71 -5.41
C SER A 218 -1.05 10.36 -4.10
N SER A 219 -0.35 11.41 -3.67
CA SER A 219 -0.64 12.15 -2.44
C SER A 219 -0.05 13.56 -2.48
N PRO A 220 -0.60 14.51 -1.70
CA PRO A 220 0.17 15.67 -1.26
C PRO A 220 1.45 15.23 -0.54
N PRO A 221 2.52 16.02 -0.57
CA PRO A 221 3.74 15.69 0.16
C PRO A 221 3.53 15.79 1.67
N HIS A 222 4.12 14.88 2.42
CA HIS A 222 4.20 14.98 3.88
C HIS A 222 5.28 16.00 4.27
N PRO A 223 4.94 17.08 5.02
CA PRO A 223 5.86 18.22 5.20
C PRO A 223 6.93 17.99 6.28
N HIS A 224 6.77 16.94 7.11
CA HIS A 224 7.66 16.69 8.26
C HIS A 224 8.78 15.71 7.92
N PRO A 225 9.95 15.79 8.61
CA PRO A 225 11.00 14.79 8.51
C PRO A 225 10.54 13.43 9.03
N LEU A 226 11.32 12.39 8.75
CA LEU A 226 11.06 11.04 9.27
C LEU A 226 12.04 10.71 10.40
N ALA A 227 11.52 10.39 11.58
CA ALA A 227 12.25 9.75 12.67
C ALA A 227 11.93 8.25 12.61
N ILE A 228 12.94 7.47 12.19
CA ILE A 228 12.77 6.05 11.85
C ILE A 228 13.09 5.20 13.07
N GLY A 229 12.15 4.34 13.46
CA GLY A 229 12.32 3.32 14.50
C GLY A 229 12.15 1.91 13.95
N TRP A 230 12.19 0.93 14.84
CA TRP A 230 11.89 -0.45 14.46
C TRP A 230 10.39 -0.62 14.28
N SER A 231 9.95 -0.92 13.05
CA SER A 231 8.51 -1.04 12.67
C SER A 231 7.66 0.22 12.91
N SER A 232 8.28 1.40 12.99
CA SER A 232 7.62 2.67 13.30
C SER A 232 8.29 3.82 12.56
N VAL A 233 7.53 4.86 12.25
CA VAL A 233 8.03 6.12 11.69
C VAL A 233 7.24 7.26 12.33
N HIS A 234 7.95 8.25 12.83
CA HIS A 234 7.39 9.43 13.46
C HIS A 234 7.93 10.72 12.84
N THR A 235 7.32 11.86 13.16
CA THR A 235 7.77 13.16 12.66
C THR A 235 8.93 13.74 13.50
N SER A 236 9.19 13.18 14.68
CA SER A 236 10.33 13.60 15.51
C SER A 236 10.90 12.46 16.35
N PRO A 237 12.20 12.52 16.70
CA PRO A 237 12.82 11.55 17.61
C PRO A 237 12.20 11.54 19.02
N GLU A 238 11.69 12.67 19.49
CA GLU A 238 11.06 12.80 20.80
C GLU A 238 9.74 12.04 20.86
N VAL A 239 8.93 12.08 19.81
CA VAL A 239 7.69 11.29 19.69
C VAL A 239 8.04 9.82 19.60
N LEU A 240 8.99 9.46 18.74
CA LEU A 240 9.44 8.07 18.58
C LEU A 240 9.91 7.44 19.91
N GLN A 241 10.52 8.21 20.81
CA GLN A 241 10.97 7.71 22.11
C GLN A 241 9.84 7.49 23.13
N ARG A 242 8.68 8.14 22.92
CA ARG A 242 7.50 7.99 23.81
C ARG A 242 6.61 6.81 23.42
N CYS A 243 6.63 6.45 22.16
CA CYS A 243 5.89 5.32 21.59
C CYS A 243 6.75 4.06 21.52
#